data_5020600870c05c8f99a7862c8c2fd3e4
#
_entry.id   5020600870c05c8f99a7862c8c2fd3e4
#
_cell.length_a   1.000
_cell.length_b   1.000
_cell.length_c   1.000
_cell.angle_alpha   90.00
_cell.angle_beta   90.00
_cell.angle_gamma   90.00
#
_symmetry.space_group_name_H-M   'P 1'
#
loop_
_entity.id
_entity.type
_entity.pdbx_description
1 polymer ?
#
loop_
_entity_poly.entity_id
_entity_poly.type
_entity_poly.pdbx_seq_one_letter_code
_entity_poly.pdbx_strand_id
1 'polypeptide(L)'
;MTNLAYTDRGNGDPVLFIAGRGGVGRTWDLHQTPAFLAAGYRVITFDNRGVGATENADDFTTESMVADTAALIEKLHIAPARIVAVSMGAFIAQELMLARPELVSRAALLATRGRLDRTREFFHRADR
;
A
#
# COMPACT_ATOMS: atom_id res chain seq x y z
N MET A 1 10.50 -14.00 1.15
CA MET A 1 9.71 -12.77 0.96
C MET A 1 8.64 -13.01 -0.09
N THR A 2 7.45 -12.52 0.16
CA THR A 2 6.33 -12.74 -0.77
C THR A 2 6.50 -11.93 -2.04
N ASN A 3 6.27 -12.58 -3.16
CA ASN A 3 6.37 -11.95 -4.47
C ASN A 3 5.02 -11.33 -4.84
N LEU A 4 4.91 -10.03 -4.68
CA LEU A 4 3.64 -9.32 -4.88
C LEU A 4 3.28 -9.21 -6.36
N ALA A 5 2.02 -9.54 -6.69
CA ALA A 5 1.47 -9.24 -8.01
C ALA A 5 1.19 -7.75 -8.11
N TYR A 6 1.66 -7.10 -9.14
CA TYR A 6 1.53 -5.65 -9.28
C TYR A 6 1.33 -5.23 -10.73
N THR A 7 0.84 -4.00 -10.91
CA THR A 7 0.81 -3.32 -12.21
C THR A 7 1.64 -2.05 -12.12
N ASP A 8 2.25 -1.67 -13.24
CA ASP A 8 3.15 -0.53 -13.33
C ASP A 8 2.89 0.15 -14.67
N ARG A 9 2.29 1.34 -14.65
CA ARG A 9 1.85 2.04 -15.85
C ARG A 9 2.29 3.50 -15.81
N GLY A 10 2.57 4.05 -16.99
CA GLY A 10 2.98 5.45 -17.13
C GLY A 10 4.47 5.66 -16.97
N ASN A 11 4.92 6.90 -17.17
CA ASN A 11 6.33 7.25 -17.24
C ASN A 11 6.74 8.41 -16.33
N GLY A 12 5.78 9.01 -15.62
CA GLY A 12 6.06 10.16 -14.76
C GLY A 12 6.58 9.78 -13.38
N ASP A 13 6.42 10.70 -12.44
CA ASP A 13 6.79 10.44 -11.06
C ASP A 13 5.96 9.27 -10.50
N PRO A 14 6.58 8.34 -9.79
CA PRO A 14 5.87 7.15 -9.32
C PRO A 14 4.95 7.44 -8.14
N VAL A 15 3.75 6.85 -8.20
CA VAL A 15 2.79 6.84 -7.11
C VAL A 15 2.44 5.39 -6.82
N LEU A 16 2.61 4.96 -5.59
CA LEU A 16 2.27 3.62 -5.13
C LEU A 16 0.95 3.67 -4.35
N PHE A 17 0.00 2.84 -4.76
CA PHE A 17 -1.30 2.74 -4.12
C PHE A 17 -1.35 1.51 -3.23
N ILE A 18 -1.71 1.69 -1.96
CA ILE A 18 -1.81 0.60 -0.99
C ILE A 18 -3.27 0.43 -0.58
N ALA A 19 -3.85 -0.70 -0.95
CA ALA A 19 -5.25 -1.00 -0.72
C ALA A 19 -5.53 -1.33 0.74
N GLY A 20 -6.80 -1.24 1.13
CA GLY A 20 -7.27 -1.69 2.42
C GLY A 20 -7.35 -3.21 2.51
N ARG A 21 -7.87 -3.70 3.63
CA ARG A 21 -7.97 -5.13 3.94
C ARG A 21 -8.77 -5.86 2.85
N GLY A 22 -8.18 -6.90 2.29
CA GLY A 22 -8.81 -7.70 1.24
C GLY A 22 -8.98 -7.01 -0.10
N GLY A 23 -8.55 -5.75 -0.22
CA GLY A 23 -8.66 -5.00 -1.47
C GLY A 23 -7.61 -5.42 -2.48
N VAL A 24 -8.05 -5.61 -3.73
CA VAL A 24 -7.15 -5.91 -4.84
C VAL A 24 -6.71 -4.63 -5.54
N GLY A 25 -5.51 -4.65 -6.10
CA GLY A 25 -4.95 -3.46 -6.76
C GLY A 25 -5.81 -2.93 -7.90
N ARG A 26 -6.47 -3.79 -8.64
CA ARG A 26 -7.30 -3.39 -9.78
C ARG A 26 -8.50 -2.50 -9.40
N THR A 27 -8.91 -2.48 -8.12
CA THR A 27 -9.99 -1.57 -7.69
C THR A 27 -9.62 -0.11 -7.91
N TRP A 28 -8.35 0.23 -7.85
CA TRP A 28 -7.87 1.58 -8.14
C TRP A 28 -8.10 1.98 -9.60
N ASP A 29 -8.26 1.01 -10.49
CA ASP A 29 -8.44 1.25 -11.93
C ASP A 29 -9.81 1.84 -12.28
N LEU A 30 -10.75 1.82 -11.35
CA LEU A 30 -12.08 2.41 -11.55
C LEU A 30 -12.04 3.93 -11.63
N HIS A 31 -11.22 4.57 -10.80
CA HIS A 31 -11.18 6.03 -10.72
C HIS A 31 -9.76 6.60 -10.61
N GLN A 32 -8.98 6.12 -9.65
CA GLN A 32 -7.69 6.73 -9.31
C GLN A 32 -6.64 6.52 -10.39
N THR A 33 -6.46 5.30 -10.86
CA THR A 33 -5.44 5.00 -11.88
C THR A 33 -5.60 5.86 -13.13
N PRO A 34 -6.80 5.93 -13.76
CA PRO A 34 -6.95 6.78 -14.93
C PRO A 34 -6.69 8.26 -14.66
N ALA A 35 -7.13 8.76 -13.51
CA ALA A 35 -6.95 10.17 -13.15
C ALA A 35 -5.47 10.50 -12.96
N PHE A 36 -4.72 9.65 -12.28
CA PHE A 36 -3.30 9.87 -12.04
C PHE A 36 -2.46 9.72 -13.32
N LEU A 37 -2.81 8.76 -14.17
CA LEU A 37 -2.17 8.62 -15.48
C LEU A 37 -2.40 9.86 -16.35
N ALA A 38 -3.63 10.38 -16.35
CA ALA A 38 -3.97 11.60 -17.09
C ALA A 38 -3.21 12.82 -16.56
N ALA A 39 -2.90 12.83 -15.26
CA ALA A 39 -2.10 13.89 -14.65
C ALA A 39 -0.59 13.73 -14.86
N GLY A 40 -0.16 12.68 -15.55
CA GLY A 40 1.24 12.48 -15.89
C GLY A 40 2.06 11.66 -14.90
N TYR A 41 1.41 10.95 -13.99
CA TYR A 41 2.11 10.09 -13.02
C TYR A 41 2.32 8.68 -13.56
N ARG A 42 3.34 8.02 -13.02
CA ARG A 42 3.52 6.57 -13.12
C ARG A 42 2.76 5.95 -11.96
N VAL A 43 1.88 4.99 -12.26
CA VAL A 43 0.96 4.40 -11.26
C VAL A 43 1.30 2.96 -11.02
N ILE A 44 1.60 2.62 -9.76
CA ILE A 44 1.84 1.26 -9.33
C ILE A 44 0.73 0.84 -8.37
N THR A 45 0.04 -0.26 -8.69
CA THR A 45 -0.94 -0.89 -7.80
C THR A 45 -0.52 -2.33 -7.57
N PHE A 46 -0.90 -2.90 -6.43
CA PHE A 46 -0.50 -4.28 -6.12
C PHE A 46 -1.52 -4.96 -5.21
N ASP A 47 -1.45 -6.28 -5.20
CA ASP A 47 -2.22 -7.12 -4.28
C ASP A 47 -1.34 -7.51 -3.12
N ASN A 48 -1.79 -7.23 -1.90
CA ASN A 48 -1.07 -7.65 -0.70
C ASN A 48 -0.99 -9.18 -0.61
N ARG A 49 -0.10 -9.69 0.25
CA ARG A 49 0.02 -11.14 0.42
C ARG A 49 -1.31 -11.79 0.74
N GLY A 50 -1.61 -12.90 0.10
CA GLY A 50 -2.84 -13.63 0.27
C GLY A 50 -4.07 -12.99 -0.36
N VAL A 51 -3.90 -11.95 -1.16
CA VAL A 51 -4.99 -11.22 -1.82
C VAL A 51 -4.82 -11.31 -3.33
N GLY A 52 -5.93 -11.48 -4.03
CA GLY A 52 -5.96 -11.46 -5.49
C GLY A 52 -4.97 -12.44 -6.12
N ALA A 53 -4.09 -11.93 -6.96
CA ALA A 53 -3.10 -12.74 -7.69
C ALA A 53 -1.80 -12.97 -6.91
N THR A 54 -1.64 -12.36 -5.73
CA THR A 54 -0.47 -12.60 -4.89
C THR A 54 -0.62 -13.91 -4.14
N GLU A 55 0.43 -14.72 -4.14
CA GLU A 55 0.40 -16.00 -3.45
C GLU A 55 0.07 -15.85 -1.97
N ASN A 56 -0.64 -16.85 -1.43
CA ASN A 56 -0.96 -16.91 -0.03
C ASN A 56 0.31 -17.15 0.79
N ALA A 57 0.35 -16.57 1.99
CA ALA A 57 1.44 -16.72 2.93
C ALA A 57 0.87 -16.97 4.31
N ASP A 58 1.64 -17.66 5.15
CA ASP A 58 1.19 -18.00 6.51
C ASP A 58 1.25 -16.80 7.45
N ASP A 59 2.07 -15.81 7.11
CA ASP A 59 2.31 -14.64 7.95
C ASP A 59 1.59 -13.41 7.37
N PHE A 60 0.60 -12.90 8.12
CA PHE A 60 -0.19 -11.73 7.75
C PHE A 60 -0.01 -10.57 8.73
N THR A 61 1.16 -10.42 9.32
CA THR A 61 1.42 -9.32 10.24
C THR A 61 1.61 -8.01 9.50
N THR A 62 1.40 -6.90 10.20
CA THR A 62 1.71 -5.57 9.66
C THR A 62 3.19 -5.49 9.26
N GLU A 63 4.07 -6.05 10.08
CA GLU A 63 5.51 -6.07 9.80
C GLU A 63 5.82 -6.77 8.48
N SER A 64 5.18 -7.91 8.20
CA SER A 64 5.42 -8.64 6.95
C SER A 64 4.91 -7.88 5.74
N MET A 65 3.76 -7.21 5.86
CA MET A 65 3.21 -6.39 4.78
C MET A 65 4.05 -5.13 4.53
N VAL A 66 4.60 -4.53 5.58
CA VAL A 66 5.54 -3.41 5.46
C VAL A 66 6.81 -3.85 4.73
N ALA A 67 7.35 -5.00 5.11
CA ALA A 67 8.55 -5.56 4.46
C ALA A 67 8.30 -5.84 2.97
N ASP A 68 7.13 -6.40 2.64
CA ASP A 68 6.75 -6.64 1.24
C ASP A 68 6.68 -5.34 0.45
N THR A 69 6.06 -4.32 1.03
CA THR A 69 5.90 -3.01 0.38
C THR A 69 7.26 -2.34 0.15
N ALA A 70 8.13 -2.37 1.15
CA ALA A 70 9.49 -1.85 1.03
C ALA A 70 10.26 -2.57 -0.09
N ALA A 71 10.14 -3.89 -0.14
CA ALA A 71 10.81 -4.70 -1.17
C ALA A 71 10.29 -4.35 -2.57
N LEU A 72 9.00 -4.10 -2.72
CA LEU A 72 8.43 -3.70 -4.01
C LEU A 72 8.97 -2.33 -4.46
N ILE A 73 9.01 -1.36 -3.55
CA ILE A 73 9.57 -0.04 -3.83
C ILE A 73 11.03 -0.15 -4.29
N GLU A 74 11.82 -0.96 -3.60
CA GLU A 74 13.22 -1.18 -3.95
C GLU A 74 13.38 -1.91 -5.29
N LYS A 75 12.59 -2.95 -5.51
CA LYS A 75 12.60 -3.72 -6.76
C LYS A 75 12.31 -2.87 -7.98
N LEU A 76 11.35 -1.94 -7.86
CA LEU A 76 10.92 -1.07 -8.96
C LEU A 76 11.79 0.20 -9.09
N HIS A 77 12.72 0.42 -8.17
CA HIS A 77 13.59 1.61 -8.15
C HIS A 77 12.79 2.91 -8.15
N ILE A 78 11.72 2.97 -7.36
CA ILE A 78 10.82 4.14 -7.30
C ILE A 78 11.02 5.00 -6.04
N ALA A 79 11.99 4.67 -5.20
CA ALA A 79 12.25 5.46 -3.99
C ALA A 79 12.91 6.80 -4.33
N PRO A 80 12.55 7.89 -3.64
CA PRO A 80 11.44 7.98 -2.71
C PRO A 80 10.10 8.12 -3.44
N ALA A 81 9.13 7.28 -3.08
CA ALA A 81 7.85 7.20 -3.76
C ALA A 81 6.79 8.08 -3.08
N ARG A 82 5.83 8.54 -3.88
CA ARG A 82 4.57 9.08 -3.36
C ARG A 82 3.66 7.89 -3.07
N ILE A 83 2.92 7.97 -1.96
CA ILE A 83 2.01 6.88 -1.56
C ILE A 83 0.60 7.42 -1.40
N VAL A 84 -0.38 6.66 -1.92
CA VAL A 84 -1.79 6.85 -1.65
C VAL A 84 -2.28 5.56 -1.00
N ALA A 85 -2.78 5.65 0.22
CA ALA A 85 -3.13 4.47 0.99
C ALA A 85 -4.45 4.66 1.72
N VAL A 86 -5.22 3.58 1.86
CA VAL A 86 -6.54 3.62 2.48
C VAL A 86 -6.67 2.54 3.56
N SER A 87 -7.27 2.91 4.70
CA SER A 87 -7.61 2.00 5.80
C SER A 87 -6.38 1.19 6.27
N MET A 88 -6.39 -0.13 6.19
CA MET A 88 -5.24 -0.97 6.55
C MET A 88 -3.98 -0.57 5.77
N GLY A 89 -4.13 -0.22 4.49
CA GLY A 89 -3.01 0.26 3.68
C GLY A 89 -2.37 1.52 4.24
N ALA A 90 -3.18 2.40 4.85
CA ALA A 90 -2.66 3.61 5.49
C ALA A 90 -1.86 3.29 6.76
N PHE A 91 -2.23 2.26 7.51
CA PHE A 91 -1.40 1.79 8.63
C PHE A 91 -0.07 1.23 8.15
N ILE A 92 -0.10 0.45 7.06
CA ILE A 92 1.13 -0.06 6.45
C ILE A 92 2.04 1.11 6.03
N ALA A 93 1.47 2.13 5.40
CA ALA A 93 2.22 3.31 4.96
C ALA A 93 2.85 4.06 6.14
N GLN A 94 2.12 4.22 7.25
CA GLN A 94 2.63 4.88 8.45
C GLN A 94 3.80 4.12 9.04
N GLU A 95 3.68 2.80 9.18
CA GLU A 95 4.76 1.95 9.69
C GLU A 95 5.97 1.97 8.75
N LEU A 96 5.73 1.96 7.45
CA LEU A 96 6.80 2.07 6.46
C LEU A 96 7.55 3.39 6.60
N MET A 97 6.84 4.50 6.76
CA MET A 97 7.46 5.82 6.92
C MET A 97 8.29 5.92 8.19
N LEU A 98 7.86 5.23 9.26
CA LEU A 98 8.64 5.19 10.51
C LEU A 98 9.87 4.31 10.38
N ALA A 99 9.75 3.17 9.72
CA ALA A 99 10.84 2.19 9.60
C ALA A 99 11.85 2.55 8.51
N ARG A 100 11.37 3.05 7.38
CA ARG A 100 12.17 3.32 6.19
C ARG A 100 11.79 4.67 5.57
N PRO A 101 12.04 5.79 6.27
CA PRO A 101 11.63 7.12 5.78
C PRO A 101 12.24 7.49 4.42
N GLU A 102 13.40 6.93 4.09
CA GLU A 102 14.06 7.20 2.80
C GLU A 102 13.29 6.65 1.60
N LEU A 103 12.35 5.74 1.80
CA LEU A 103 11.57 5.14 0.72
C LEU A 103 10.35 5.97 0.31
N VAL A 104 9.93 6.94 1.14
CA VAL A 104 8.68 7.66 0.95
C VAL A 104 8.93 9.17 0.91
N SER A 105 8.47 9.83 -0.16
CA SER A 105 8.60 11.29 -0.29
C SER A 105 7.40 12.01 0.35
N ARG A 106 6.20 11.51 0.11
CA ARG A 106 4.95 12.05 0.68
C ARG A 106 3.86 11.00 0.59
N ALA A 107 2.84 11.14 1.43
CA ALA A 107 1.75 10.16 1.47
C ALA A 107 0.40 10.86 1.70
N ALA A 108 -0.62 10.35 1.01
CA ALA A 108 -2.02 10.68 1.27
C ALA A 108 -2.64 9.47 1.97
N LEU A 109 -3.06 9.66 3.21
CA LEU A 109 -3.59 8.60 4.06
C LEU A 109 -5.08 8.83 4.28
N LEU A 110 -5.88 7.87 3.82
CA LEU A 110 -7.34 7.98 3.83
C LEU A 110 -7.94 6.97 4.81
N ALA A 111 -9.00 7.38 5.52
CA ALA A 111 -9.74 6.53 6.46
C ALA A 111 -8.82 5.88 7.51
N THR A 112 -7.95 6.68 8.13
CA THR A 112 -6.95 6.21 9.08
C THR A 112 -6.75 7.19 10.24
N ARG A 113 -5.94 6.75 11.22
CA ARG A 113 -5.52 7.56 12.36
C ARG A 113 -4.05 7.28 12.69
N GLY A 114 -3.40 8.21 13.36
CA GLY A 114 -2.04 8.02 13.86
C GLY A 114 -1.98 7.02 15.01
N ARG A 115 -3.10 6.88 15.76
CA ARG A 115 -3.25 5.87 16.81
C ARG A 115 -4.73 5.47 16.91
N LEU A 116 -4.98 4.29 17.49
CA LEU A 116 -6.34 3.79 17.69
C LEU A 116 -6.99 4.51 18.88
N ASP A 117 -8.26 4.88 18.73
CA ASP A 117 -9.10 5.24 19.86
C ASP A 117 -9.74 3.97 20.45
N ARG A 118 -10.50 4.11 21.55
CA ARG A 118 -11.07 2.96 22.25
C ARG A 118 -12.02 2.15 21.39
N THR A 119 -12.84 2.81 20.58
CA THR A 119 -13.80 2.15 19.71
C THR A 119 -13.07 1.35 18.63
N ARG A 120 -12.05 1.92 18.01
CA ARG A 120 -11.27 1.24 16.99
C ARG A 120 -10.48 0.06 17.57
N GLU A 121 -9.96 0.19 18.77
CA GLU A 121 -9.31 -0.93 19.45
C GLU A 121 -10.26 -2.10 19.63
N PHE A 122 -11.50 -1.84 20.02
CA PHE A 122 -12.51 -2.88 20.19
C PHE A 122 -12.74 -3.62 18.88
N PHE A 123 -13.03 -2.91 17.80
CA PHE A 123 -13.27 -3.54 16.50
C PHE A 123 -12.04 -4.26 15.97
N HIS A 124 -10.86 -3.70 16.17
CA HIS A 124 -9.61 -4.32 15.76
C HIS A 124 -9.39 -5.66 16.45
N ARG A 125 -9.71 -5.75 17.74
CA ARG A 125 -9.62 -7.00 18.49
C ARG A 125 -10.65 -8.03 18.03
N ALA A 126 -11.86 -7.58 17.70
CA ALA A 126 -12.93 -8.46 17.23
C ALA A 126 -12.60 -9.09 15.87
N ASP A 127 -11.81 -8.44 15.05
CA ASP A 127 -11.41 -8.89 13.71
C ASP A 127 -10.27 -9.92 13.71
N ARG A 128 -9.66 -10.18 14.83
CA ARG A 128 -8.52 -11.09 14.93
C ARG A 128 -8.91 -12.55 15.02
#